data_7829636d7c11caa1e4b59210bc76d0cc
#
_entry.id   7829636d7c11caa1e4b59210bc76d0cc
#
_cell.length_a   1.000
_cell.length_b   1.000
_cell.length_c   1.000
_cell.angle_alpha   90.00
_cell.angle_beta   90.00
_cell.angle_gamma   90.00
#
_symmetry.space_group_name_H-M   'P 1'
#
loop_
_entity.id
_entity.type
_entity.pdbx_description
1 polymer ?
#
loop_
_entity_poly.entity_id
_entity_poly.type
_entity_poly.pdbx_seq_one_letter_code
_entity_poly.pdbx_strand_id
1 'polypeptide(L)'
;MDLLAAIYETLFGLWNKSYDLIFTTLYNEGGYLKFVLSFVIIPLACWLLFYYVWKYPYGKWWHWLTWLIIITVVVFGTTWGLANSEILASSNQNLIDAIADPESGYEAYAASLPLKYATINSVISVVISILLYTPILKRFSKIQIHLPF
;
A
#
# COMPACT_ATOMS: atom_id res chain seq x y z
N MET A 1 -13.74 -1.42 -10.65
CA MET A 1 -12.30 -1.63 -10.86
C MET A 1 -11.61 -0.40 -11.45
N ASP A 2 -12.25 0.31 -12.35
CA ASP A 2 -11.66 1.48 -13.04
C ASP A 2 -11.17 2.58 -12.09
N LEU A 3 -11.86 2.79 -10.98
CA LEU A 3 -11.46 3.80 -9.98
C LEU A 3 -10.13 3.47 -9.29
N LEU A 4 -9.86 2.19 -9.01
CA LEU A 4 -8.62 1.76 -8.33
C LEU A 4 -7.41 1.90 -9.27
N ALA A 5 -7.55 1.52 -10.54
CA ALA A 5 -6.53 1.72 -11.55
C ALA A 5 -6.24 3.23 -11.72
N ALA A 6 -7.31 4.05 -11.83
CA ALA A 6 -7.18 5.49 -11.99
C ALA A 6 -6.40 6.18 -10.86
N ILE A 7 -6.48 5.69 -9.61
CA ILE A 7 -5.68 6.23 -8.51
C ILE A 7 -4.19 6.11 -8.81
N TYR A 8 -3.71 4.95 -9.23
CA TYR A 8 -2.28 4.74 -9.48
C TYR A 8 -1.85 5.29 -10.83
N GLU A 9 -2.63 5.05 -11.86
CA GLU A 9 -2.27 5.37 -13.23
C GLU A 9 -2.39 6.86 -13.54
N THR A 10 -3.51 7.47 -13.12
CA THR A 10 -3.80 8.88 -13.44
C THR A 10 -3.34 9.82 -12.34
N LEU A 11 -3.73 9.57 -11.07
CA LEU A 11 -3.41 10.49 -9.97
C LEU A 11 -1.91 10.50 -9.64
N PHE A 12 -1.26 9.34 -9.64
CA PHE A 12 0.17 9.23 -9.37
C PHE A 12 1.03 9.11 -10.64
N GLY A 13 0.40 9.12 -11.82
CA GLY A 13 1.11 9.16 -13.10
C GLY A 13 1.99 7.94 -13.37
N LEU A 14 1.61 6.76 -12.85
CA LEU A 14 2.38 5.54 -13.07
C LEU A 14 2.15 4.94 -14.46
N TRP A 15 1.04 5.30 -15.12
CA TRP A 15 0.71 4.72 -16.41
C TRP A 15 1.68 5.17 -17.51
N ASN A 16 2.11 4.21 -18.33
CA ASN A 16 2.90 4.47 -19.50
C ASN A 16 2.43 3.60 -20.66
N LYS A 17 1.98 4.24 -21.73
CA LYS A 17 1.42 3.57 -22.91
C LYS A 17 2.37 2.53 -23.53
N SER A 18 3.69 2.76 -23.46
CA SER A 18 4.68 1.81 -24.00
C SER A 18 4.73 0.50 -23.23
N TYR A 19 4.23 0.46 -21.99
CA TYR A 19 4.26 -0.69 -21.10
C TYR A 19 2.85 -1.11 -20.65
N ASP A 20 1.85 -0.88 -21.50
CA ASP A 20 0.42 -1.11 -21.23
C ASP A 20 0.12 -2.55 -20.78
N LEU A 21 0.90 -3.53 -21.25
CA LEU A 21 0.72 -4.94 -20.89
C LEU A 21 0.83 -5.18 -19.37
N ILE A 22 1.71 -4.46 -18.66
CA ILE A 22 1.85 -4.57 -17.19
C ILE A 22 0.55 -4.12 -16.51
N PHE A 23 0.02 -2.96 -16.91
CA PHE A 23 -1.17 -2.38 -16.32
C PHE A 23 -2.42 -3.19 -16.63
N THR A 24 -2.54 -3.70 -17.86
CA THR A 24 -3.62 -4.59 -18.27
C THR A 24 -3.57 -5.92 -17.48
N THR A 25 -2.39 -6.46 -17.24
CA THR A 25 -2.22 -7.67 -16.40
C THR A 25 -2.63 -7.40 -14.97
N LEU A 26 -2.11 -6.32 -14.33
CA LEU A 26 -2.50 -5.93 -12.99
C LEU A 26 -4.00 -5.71 -12.84
N TYR A 27 -4.63 -5.14 -13.86
CA TYR A 27 -6.09 -4.95 -13.88
C TYR A 27 -6.84 -6.28 -13.93
N ASN A 28 -6.48 -7.15 -14.84
CA ASN A 28 -7.16 -8.43 -15.07
C ASN A 28 -6.95 -9.41 -13.91
N GLU A 29 -5.78 -9.45 -13.31
CA GLU A 29 -5.43 -10.33 -12.18
C GLU A 29 -5.82 -9.76 -10.81
N GLY A 30 -6.39 -8.56 -10.79
CA GLY A 30 -6.84 -7.90 -9.57
C GLY A 30 -5.70 -7.38 -8.68
N GLY A 31 -4.53 -7.14 -9.24
CA GLY A 31 -3.37 -6.62 -8.52
C GLY A 31 -3.66 -5.28 -7.83
N TYR A 32 -4.38 -4.38 -8.48
CA TYR A 32 -4.79 -3.11 -7.87
C TYR A 32 -5.66 -3.29 -6.62
N LEU A 33 -6.56 -4.26 -6.61
CA LEU A 33 -7.37 -4.57 -5.44
C LEU A 33 -6.49 -5.04 -4.28
N LYS A 34 -5.51 -5.90 -4.53
CA LYS A 34 -4.56 -6.38 -3.52
C LYS A 34 -3.75 -5.21 -2.93
N PHE A 35 -3.31 -4.27 -3.77
CA PHE A 35 -2.60 -3.08 -3.32
C PHE A 35 -3.47 -2.18 -2.43
N VAL A 36 -4.73 -1.94 -2.82
CA VAL A 36 -5.66 -1.14 -2.02
C VAL A 36 -5.96 -1.82 -0.68
N LEU A 37 -6.19 -3.12 -0.67
CA LEU A 37 -6.42 -3.86 0.56
C LEU A 37 -5.24 -3.76 1.53
N SER A 38 -4.01 -3.71 1.04
CA SER A 38 -2.82 -3.58 1.89
C SER A 38 -2.80 -2.26 2.68
N PHE A 39 -3.10 -1.13 2.08
CA PHE A 39 -3.10 0.15 2.79
C PHE A 39 -4.40 0.48 3.54
N VAL A 40 -5.45 -0.29 3.34
CA VAL A 40 -6.72 -0.14 4.10
C VAL A 40 -6.76 -1.09 5.29
N ILE A 41 -6.57 -2.40 5.05
CA ILE A 41 -6.76 -3.43 6.08
C ILE A 41 -5.62 -3.43 7.10
N ILE A 42 -4.36 -3.33 6.65
CA ILE A 42 -3.22 -3.40 7.57
C ILE A 42 -3.24 -2.25 8.59
N PRO A 43 -3.36 -0.97 8.17
CA PRO A 43 -3.47 0.12 9.13
C PRO A 43 -4.67 -0.01 10.05
N LEU A 44 -5.83 -0.40 9.51
CA LEU A 44 -7.04 -0.59 10.32
C LEU A 44 -6.81 -1.64 11.42
N ALA A 45 -6.29 -2.81 11.07
CA ALA A 45 -6.01 -3.87 12.04
C ALA A 45 -4.98 -3.42 13.11
N CYS A 46 -3.90 -2.77 12.70
CA CYS A 46 -2.88 -2.26 13.60
C CYS A 46 -3.44 -1.18 14.55
N TRP A 47 -4.24 -0.25 14.05
CA TRP A 47 -4.86 0.78 14.89
C TRP A 47 -5.92 0.21 15.83
N LEU A 48 -6.67 -0.82 15.42
CA LEU A 48 -7.56 -1.54 16.33
C LEU A 48 -6.78 -2.21 17.47
N LEU A 49 -5.66 -2.84 17.17
CA LEU A 49 -4.77 -3.40 18.18
C LEU A 49 -4.25 -2.32 19.13
N PHE A 50 -3.79 -1.19 18.60
CA PHE A 50 -3.29 -0.09 19.41
C PHE A 50 -4.37 0.50 20.33
N TYR A 51 -5.55 0.82 19.83
CA TYR A 51 -6.59 1.50 20.60
C TYR A 51 -7.38 0.59 21.55
N TYR A 52 -7.51 -0.69 21.24
CA TYR A 52 -8.39 -1.59 22.02
C TYR A 52 -7.64 -2.68 22.78
N VAL A 53 -6.47 -3.11 22.31
CA VAL A 53 -5.69 -4.19 22.94
C VAL A 53 -4.50 -3.65 23.74
N TRP A 54 -3.84 -2.60 23.26
CA TRP A 54 -2.69 -2.00 23.90
C TRP A 54 -3.09 -1.25 25.17
N LYS A 55 -2.81 -1.82 26.33
CA LYS A 55 -3.27 -1.28 27.62
C LYS A 55 -2.34 -0.20 28.17
N TYR A 56 -2.94 0.75 28.95
CA TYR A 56 -2.17 1.67 29.79
C TYR A 56 -1.04 0.94 30.57
N PRO A 57 0.19 1.50 30.69
CA PRO A 57 0.55 2.90 30.57
C PRO A 57 1.08 3.36 29.18
N TYR A 58 0.82 2.62 28.17
CA TYR A 58 1.44 2.79 26.83
C TYR A 58 0.74 3.80 25.92
N GLY A 59 -0.29 4.51 26.40
CA GLY A 59 -1.06 5.52 25.64
C GLY A 59 -0.39 6.89 25.53
N LYS A 60 0.94 6.96 25.40
CA LYS A 60 1.66 8.21 25.18
C LYS A 60 1.78 8.48 23.67
N TRP A 61 1.91 9.76 23.29
CA TRP A 61 2.04 10.17 21.89
C TRP A 61 3.21 9.50 21.14
N TRP A 62 4.32 9.20 21.84
CA TRP A 62 5.44 8.47 21.29
C TRP A 62 5.07 7.06 20.85
N HIS A 63 4.21 6.37 21.58
CA HIS A 63 3.74 5.04 21.20
C HIS A 63 2.85 5.11 19.96
N TRP A 64 2.02 6.16 19.86
CA TRP A 64 1.24 6.42 18.65
C TRP A 64 2.15 6.64 17.44
N LEU A 65 3.19 7.48 17.57
CA LEU A 65 4.16 7.72 16.51
C LEU A 65 4.91 6.44 16.13
N THR A 66 5.34 5.65 17.11
CA THR A 66 6.01 4.35 16.87
C THR A 66 5.11 3.39 16.09
N TRP A 67 3.83 3.31 16.45
CA TRP A 67 2.87 2.49 15.72
C TRP A 67 2.63 3.00 14.30
N LEU A 68 2.57 4.31 14.10
CA LEU A 68 2.47 4.89 12.76
C LEU A 68 3.67 4.49 11.87
N ILE A 69 4.88 4.54 12.42
CA ILE A 69 6.10 4.11 11.72
C ILE A 69 6.05 2.62 11.40
N ILE A 70 5.68 1.78 12.37
CA ILE A 70 5.55 0.33 12.17
C ILE A 70 4.53 0.03 11.06
N ILE A 71 3.35 0.64 11.11
CA ILE A 71 2.31 0.48 10.08
C ILE A 71 2.86 0.86 8.70
N THR A 72 3.54 2.00 8.60
CA THR A 72 4.13 2.47 7.35
C THR A 72 5.13 1.46 6.77
N VAL A 73 6.01 0.93 7.60
CA VAL A 73 7.00 -0.09 7.19
C VAL A 73 6.33 -1.40 6.77
N VAL A 74 5.31 -1.84 7.51
CA VAL A 74 4.56 -3.07 7.17
C VAL A 74 3.80 -2.91 5.87
N VAL A 75 3.12 -1.78 5.65
CA VAL A 75 2.42 -1.50 4.39
C VAL A 75 3.40 -1.43 3.22
N PHE A 76 4.54 -0.78 3.42
CA PHE A 76 5.60 -0.72 2.41
C PHE A 76 6.07 -2.11 2.02
N GLY A 77 6.49 -2.92 3.00
CA GLY A 77 7.01 -4.27 2.75
C GLY A 77 5.98 -5.20 2.10
N THR A 78 4.74 -5.18 2.58
CA THR A 78 3.66 -6.00 1.99
C THR A 78 3.30 -5.56 0.58
N THR A 79 3.18 -4.26 0.32
CA THR A 79 2.90 -3.77 -1.04
C THR A 79 4.06 -4.06 -1.98
N TRP A 80 5.29 -3.88 -1.52
CA TRP A 80 6.48 -4.20 -2.31
C TRP A 80 6.53 -5.69 -2.69
N GLY A 81 6.28 -6.58 -1.71
CA GLY A 81 6.19 -8.02 -1.95
C GLY A 81 5.08 -8.40 -2.93
N LEU A 82 3.88 -7.85 -2.73
CA LEU A 82 2.74 -8.06 -3.64
C LEU A 82 3.05 -7.56 -5.05
N ALA A 83 3.61 -6.36 -5.19
CA ALA A 83 3.92 -5.81 -6.51
C ALA A 83 5.02 -6.62 -7.23
N ASN A 84 6.01 -7.13 -6.50
CA ASN A 84 6.99 -8.05 -7.09
C ASN A 84 6.32 -9.35 -7.59
N SER A 85 5.41 -9.92 -6.79
CA SER A 85 4.73 -11.16 -7.20
C SER A 85 3.77 -10.95 -8.38
N GLU A 86 3.06 -9.84 -8.43
CA GLU A 86 2.09 -9.56 -9.50
C GLU A 86 2.75 -9.09 -10.81
N ILE A 87 3.92 -8.44 -10.74
CA ILE A 87 4.59 -7.87 -11.92
C ILE A 87 5.74 -8.76 -12.39
N LEU A 88 6.70 -9.06 -11.51
CA LEU A 88 7.92 -9.78 -11.89
C LEU A 88 7.77 -11.30 -11.85
N ALA A 89 6.88 -11.82 -11.00
CA ALA A 89 6.55 -13.24 -10.91
C ALA A 89 5.10 -13.52 -11.36
N SER A 90 4.60 -12.71 -12.29
CA SER A 90 3.26 -12.86 -12.87
C SER A 90 3.06 -14.24 -13.51
N SER A 91 1.84 -14.76 -13.49
CA SER A 91 1.45 -15.97 -14.20
C SER A 91 1.12 -15.72 -15.69
N ASN A 92 1.08 -14.47 -16.13
CA ASN A 92 0.79 -14.09 -17.50
C ASN A 92 2.00 -14.31 -18.41
N GLN A 93 1.94 -15.33 -19.27
CA GLN A 93 3.04 -15.69 -20.14
C GLN A 93 3.46 -14.54 -21.07
N ASN A 94 2.52 -13.77 -21.60
CA ASN A 94 2.83 -12.64 -22.47
C ASN A 94 3.65 -11.56 -21.76
N LEU A 95 3.38 -11.33 -20.46
CA LEU A 95 4.14 -10.39 -19.65
C LEU A 95 5.54 -10.93 -19.35
N ILE A 96 5.65 -12.22 -19.04
CA ILE A 96 6.95 -12.88 -18.79
C ILE A 96 7.82 -12.77 -20.04
N ASP A 97 7.28 -13.07 -21.21
CA ASP A 97 8.01 -13.02 -22.48
C ASP A 97 8.45 -11.56 -22.81
N ALA A 98 7.58 -10.58 -22.55
CA ALA A 98 7.91 -9.17 -22.75
C ALA A 98 9.01 -8.68 -21.78
N ILE A 99 9.02 -9.14 -20.54
CA ILE A 99 10.07 -8.81 -19.55
C ILE A 99 11.40 -9.51 -19.91
N ALA A 100 11.32 -10.72 -20.45
CA ALA A 100 12.50 -11.50 -20.84
C ALA A 100 13.19 -10.96 -22.11
N ASP A 101 12.54 -10.10 -22.88
CA ASP A 101 13.11 -9.47 -24.06
C ASP A 101 13.95 -8.23 -23.70
N PRO A 102 15.29 -8.28 -23.84
CA PRO A 102 16.18 -7.18 -23.43
C PRO A 102 15.99 -5.89 -24.26
N GLU A 103 15.48 -6.03 -25.49
CA GLU A 103 15.29 -4.87 -26.38
C GLU A 103 13.98 -4.13 -26.10
N SER A 104 13.04 -4.76 -25.39
CA SER A 104 11.72 -4.21 -25.09
C SER A 104 11.74 -3.07 -24.06
N GLY A 105 12.74 -3.05 -23.16
CA GLY A 105 12.82 -2.15 -22.02
C GLY A 105 11.81 -2.45 -20.88
N TYR A 106 11.01 -3.52 -21.01
CA TYR A 106 10.02 -3.93 -20.00
C TYR A 106 10.69 -4.30 -18.68
N GLU A 107 11.85 -4.98 -18.69
CA GLU A 107 12.55 -5.40 -17.47
C GLU A 107 12.88 -4.21 -16.57
N ALA A 108 13.54 -3.19 -17.09
CA ALA A 108 13.93 -2.01 -16.31
C ALA A 108 12.73 -1.24 -15.77
N TYR A 109 11.66 -1.12 -16.57
CA TYR A 109 10.44 -0.45 -16.15
C TYR A 109 9.69 -1.25 -15.10
N ALA A 110 9.47 -2.55 -15.32
CA ALA A 110 8.80 -3.47 -14.40
C ALA A 110 9.52 -3.52 -13.03
N ALA A 111 10.85 -3.58 -13.02
CA ALA A 111 11.66 -3.58 -11.79
C ALA A 111 11.52 -2.29 -10.98
N SER A 112 11.18 -1.15 -11.61
CA SER A 112 10.98 0.12 -10.91
C SER A 112 9.61 0.26 -10.24
N LEU A 113 8.60 -0.46 -10.71
CA LEU A 113 7.21 -0.30 -10.28
C LEU A 113 6.94 -0.75 -8.84
N PRO A 114 7.45 -1.89 -8.35
CA PRO A 114 7.20 -2.32 -6.98
C PRO A 114 7.57 -1.28 -5.93
N LEU A 115 8.69 -0.60 -6.10
CA LEU A 115 9.12 0.46 -5.20
C LEU A 115 8.16 1.66 -5.25
N LYS A 116 7.69 2.04 -6.44
CA LYS A 116 6.74 3.15 -6.62
C LYS A 116 5.40 2.84 -5.96
N TYR A 117 4.82 1.65 -6.19
CA TYR A 117 3.58 1.22 -5.54
C TYR A 117 3.72 1.17 -4.01
N ALA A 118 4.81 0.60 -3.51
CA ALA A 118 5.07 0.53 -2.07
C ALA A 118 5.16 1.92 -1.43
N THR A 119 5.86 2.86 -2.06
CA THR A 119 5.99 4.23 -1.58
C THR A 119 4.64 4.95 -1.57
N ILE A 120 3.88 4.87 -2.65
CA ILE A 120 2.55 5.48 -2.77
C ILE A 120 1.62 4.94 -1.67
N ASN A 121 1.53 3.62 -1.51
CA ASN A 121 0.68 2.99 -0.51
C ASN A 121 1.08 3.36 0.92
N SER A 122 2.37 3.47 1.19
CA SER A 122 2.86 3.92 2.49
C SER A 122 2.42 5.35 2.80
N VAL A 123 2.54 6.26 1.84
CA VAL A 123 2.08 7.65 2.00
C VAL A 123 0.57 7.70 2.20
N ILE A 124 -0.20 6.99 1.38
CA ILE A 124 -1.66 6.92 1.52
C ILE A 124 -2.04 6.35 2.90
N SER A 125 -1.36 5.30 3.37
CA SER A 125 -1.64 4.68 4.67
C SER A 125 -1.40 5.65 5.84
N VAL A 126 -0.36 6.49 5.76
CA VAL A 126 -0.09 7.55 6.76
C VAL A 126 -1.22 8.57 6.74
N VAL A 127 -1.62 9.06 5.58
CA VAL A 127 -2.70 10.06 5.43
C VAL A 127 -4.01 9.50 5.99
N ILE A 128 -4.41 8.28 5.62
CA ILE A 128 -5.62 7.63 6.11
C ILE A 128 -5.53 7.38 7.63
N SER A 129 -4.38 6.97 8.14
CA SER A 129 -4.16 6.76 9.57
C SER A 129 -4.39 8.04 10.37
N ILE A 130 -3.86 9.17 9.91
CA ILE A 130 -3.99 10.46 10.59
C ILE A 130 -5.40 11.03 10.45
N LEU A 131 -5.98 11.01 9.25
CA LEU A 131 -7.25 11.71 8.97
C LEU A 131 -8.49 10.90 9.33
N LEU A 132 -8.42 9.57 9.23
CA LEU A 132 -9.59 8.70 9.42
C LEU A 132 -9.46 7.80 10.64
N TYR A 133 -8.45 6.94 10.68
CA TYR A 133 -8.39 5.91 11.71
C TYR A 133 -8.13 6.48 13.11
N THR A 134 -7.16 7.39 13.26
CA THR A 134 -6.85 7.99 14.55
C THR A 134 -8.06 8.74 15.15
N PRO A 135 -8.72 9.70 14.46
CA PRO A 135 -9.85 10.43 15.06
C PRO A 135 -11.05 9.52 15.35
N ILE A 136 -11.36 8.59 14.43
CA ILE A 136 -12.52 7.71 14.58
C ILE A 136 -12.30 6.73 15.73
N LEU A 137 -11.20 6.00 15.73
CA LEU A 137 -10.95 4.96 16.72
C LEU A 137 -10.70 5.53 18.10
N LYS A 138 -10.02 6.67 18.20
CA LYS A 138 -9.83 7.37 19.47
C LYS A 138 -11.15 7.72 20.13
N ARG A 139 -12.15 8.19 19.36
CA ARG A 139 -13.47 8.58 19.91
C ARG A 139 -14.15 7.45 20.64
N PHE A 140 -13.94 6.21 20.23
CA PHE A 140 -14.55 5.01 20.82
C PHE A 140 -13.60 4.26 21.77
N SER A 141 -12.36 4.76 21.96
CA SER A 141 -11.35 4.13 22.82
C SER A 141 -11.34 4.75 24.22
N LYS A 142 -10.96 3.94 25.22
CA LYS A 142 -10.74 4.41 26.59
C LYS A 142 -9.38 5.10 26.77
N ILE A 143 -8.50 5.07 25.77
CA ILE A 143 -7.13 5.64 25.79
C ILE A 143 -7.18 7.10 25.28
N GLN A 144 -7.99 7.96 25.91
CA GLN A 144 -8.23 9.31 25.36
C GLN A 144 -7.24 10.39 25.83
N ILE A 145 -6.54 10.17 26.93
CA ILE A 145 -6.00 11.30 27.74
C ILE A 145 -4.65 11.84 27.24
N HIS A 146 -3.89 11.09 26.43
CA HIS A 146 -2.50 11.45 26.10
C HIS A 146 -2.13 11.33 24.61
N LEU A 147 -3.10 11.24 23.73
CA LEU A 147 -2.86 11.12 22.29
C LEU A 147 -3.04 12.46 21.57
N PRO A 148 -2.28 12.73 20.50
CA PRO A 148 -2.20 14.06 19.86
C PRO A 148 -3.50 14.54 19.19
N PHE A 149 -4.48 13.69 18.94
CA PHE A 149 -5.75 14.09 18.30
C PHE A 149 -6.96 13.48 19.00
#